data_35b02804ca7aed4fd5d74744b1ca0d74
#
_entry.id   35b02804ca7aed4fd5d74744b1ca0d74
#
_cell.length_a   1.000
_cell.length_b   1.000
_cell.length_c   1.000
_cell.angle_alpha   90.00
_cell.angle_beta   90.00
_cell.angle_gamma   90.00
#
_symmetry.space_group_name_H-M   'P 1'
#
loop_
_entity.id
_entity.type
_entity.pdbx_description
1 polymer ?
#
loop_
_entity_poly.entity_id
_entity_poly.type
_entity_poly.pdbx_seq_one_letter_code
_entity_poly.pdbx_strand_id
1 'polypeptide(L)'
;MNSEVNGIFVVAHDLKSPLTFMRQMALAMDFQKDSTAELEKSRNKIIRISERAMRQVNDLTKIARLEEGLFTLEPVSIRAVCDDVISELEQLFALNQRKLRFEYRNKARLVIGNYDLIFSVIYNFCANAMYYSTVETESCLIISDKKDKIVVDVRDFGPSLPTAVWRQIKAGLTAPTSISMRPGSSGLGLYIASKFAKYLNAEVSAVRHRDGTSFQVILSVSHQAILPMFD
;
A
#
# COMPACT_ATOMS: atom_id res chain seq x y z
N MET A 1 1.53 25.09 -11.18
CA MET A 1 2.77 24.77 -11.92
C MET A 1 3.93 24.30 -11.03
N ASN A 2 4.33 24.99 -9.93
CA ASN A 2 5.48 24.57 -9.13
C ASN A 2 5.27 23.28 -8.29
N SER A 3 4.07 22.93 -7.88
CA SER A 3 3.81 21.72 -7.06
C SER A 3 3.79 20.44 -7.89
N GLU A 4 3.35 20.49 -9.14
CA GLU A 4 3.32 19.35 -10.06
C GLU A 4 4.71 18.98 -10.57
N VAL A 5 5.54 19.97 -10.89
CA VAL A 5 6.94 19.77 -11.29
C VAL A 5 7.74 19.11 -10.16
N ASN A 6 7.54 19.55 -8.90
CA ASN A 6 8.15 18.90 -7.73
C ASN A 6 7.68 17.45 -7.57
N GLY A 7 6.43 17.13 -7.86
CA GLY A 7 5.89 15.77 -7.82
C GLY A 7 6.61 14.83 -8.80
N ILE A 8 6.82 15.26 -10.04
CA ILE A 8 7.50 14.47 -11.08
C ILE A 8 8.97 14.21 -10.71
N PHE A 9 9.68 15.21 -10.15
CA PHE A 9 11.07 15.02 -9.72
C PHE A 9 11.20 14.01 -8.59
N VAL A 10 10.31 14.04 -7.60
CA VAL A 10 10.30 13.07 -6.50
C VAL A 10 10.01 11.67 -7.02
N VAL A 11 9.03 11.53 -7.91
CA VAL A 11 8.69 10.26 -8.56
C VAL A 11 9.88 9.69 -9.36
N ALA A 12 10.52 10.51 -10.19
CA ALA A 12 11.67 10.10 -10.98
C ALA A 12 12.86 9.66 -10.08
N HIS A 13 13.09 10.40 -9.00
CA HIS A 13 14.09 10.04 -8.00
C HIS A 13 13.77 8.70 -7.32
N ASP A 14 12.51 8.48 -6.96
CA ASP A 14 12.06 7.29 -6.25
C ASP A 14 12.09 6.03 -7.13
N LEU A 15 11.86 6.17 -8.44
CA LEU A 15 12.04 5.09 -9.41
C LEU A 15 13.52 4.81 -9.70
N LYS A 16 14.39 5.82 -9.65
CA LYS A 16 15.82 5.65 -9.84
C LYS A 16 16.45 4.76 -8.77
N SER A 17 15.98 4.85 -7.52
CA SER A 17 16.51 4.08 -6.39
C SER A 17 16.39 2.56 -6.60
N PRO A 18 15.20 1.97 -6.84
CA PRO A 18 15.06 0.53 -7.09
C PRO A 18 15.83 0.07 -8.33
N LEU A 19 15.84 0.87 -9.42
CA LEU A 19 16.60 0.55 -10.64
C LEU A 19 18.09 0.51 -10.37
N THR A 20 18.63 1.48 -9.62
CA THR A 20 20.05 1.50 -9.23
C THR A 20 20.40 0.30 -8.37
N PHE A 21 19.54 -0.06 -7.43
CA PHE A 21 19.77 -1.20 -6.54
C PHE A 21 19.73 -2.52 -7.32
N MET A 22 18.76 -2.72 -8.23
CA MET A 22 18.72 -3.90 -9.12
C MET A 22 19.98 -4.01 -9.96
N ARG A 23 20.43 -2.89 -10.55
CA ARG A 23 21.68 -2.86 -11.34
C ARG A 23 22.88 -3.23 -10.49
N GLN A 24 23.02 -2.68 -9.28
CA GLN A 24 24.14 -3.00 -8.38
C GLN A 24 24.14 -4.49 -8.00
N MET A 25 22.96 -5.05 -7.69
CA MET A 25 22.86 -6.48 -7.38
C MET A 25 23.22 -7.36 -8.57
N ALA A 26 22.72 -7.04 -9.76
CA ALA A 26 23.06 -7.78 -10.97
C ALA A 26 24.56 -7.74 -11.30
N LEU A 27 25.22 -6.59 -11.07
CA LEU A 27 26.66 -6.43 -11.26
C LEU A 27 27.50 -7.14 -10.18
N ALA A 28 26.95 -7.34 -9.00
CA ALA A 28 27.62 -8.02 -7.89
C ALA A 28 27.52 -9.57 -7.96
N MET A 29 26.67 -10.12 -8.84
CA MET A 29 26.56 -11.56 -9.05
C MET A 29 27.80 -12.09 -9.77
N ASP A 30 28.51 -13.03 -9.13
CA ASP A 30 29.67 -13.70 -9.72
C ASP A 30 29.34 -15.18 -9.98
N PHE A 31 29.00 -15.50 -11.23
CA PHE A 31 28.59 -16.85 -11.64
C PHE A 31 29.71 -17.90 -11.50
N GLN A 32 30.95 -17.49 -11.24
CA GLN A 32 32.07 -18.41 -11.01
C GLN A 32 32.33 -18.65 -9.52
N LYS A 33 31.98 -17.69 -8.66
CA LYS A 33 32.26 -17.74 -7.22
C LYS A 33 31.06 -17.96 -6.36
N ASP A 34 29.89 -17.42 -6.77
CA ASP A 34 28.67 -17.52 -5.99
C ASP A 34 28.05 -18.93 -6.12
N SER A 35 27.57 -19.46 -5.02
CA SER A 35 26.79 -20.69 -5.03
C SER A 35 25.44 -20.51 -5.74
N THR A 36 24.88 -21.60 -6.26
CA THR A 36 23.55 -21.58 -6.89
C THR A 36 22.49 -20.94 -5.97
N ALA A 37 22.54 -21.21 -4.67
CA ALA A 37 21.63 -20.65 -3.68
C ALA A 37 21.79 -19.13 -3.53
N GLU A 38 23.00 -18.59 -3.59
CA GLU A 38 23.27 -17.15 -3.53
C GLU A 38 22.78 -16.44 -4.79
N LEU A 39 23.02 -17.03 -5.96
CA LEU A 39 22.52 -16.54 -7.24
C LEU A 39 21.00 -16.52 -7.28
N GLU A 40 20.32 -17.58 -6.83
CA GLU A 40 18.87 -17.65 -6.73
C GLU A 40 18.31 -16.59 -5.75
N LYS A 41 18.95 -16.42 -4.61
CA LYS A 41 18.57 -15.37 -3.64
C LYS A 41 18.69 -13.97 -4.26
N SER A 42 19.76 -13.69 -4.98
CA SER A 42 19.98 -12.41 -5.66
C SER A 42 18.97 -12.20 -6.78
N ARG A 43 18.72 -13.21 -7.61
CA ARG A 43 17.69 -13.20 -8.66
C ARG A 43 16.32 -12.88 -8.08
N ASN A 44 15.90 -13.62 -7.05
CA ASN A 44 14.59 -13.43 -6.42
C ASN A 44 14.44 -12.04 -5.78
N LYS A 45 15.53 -11.46 -5.29
CA LYS A 45 15.51 -10.10 -4.75
C LYS A 45 15.39 -9.05 -5.86
N ILE A 46 16.06 -9.25 -7.00
CA ILE A 46 15.94 -8.38 -8.18
C ILE A 46 14.49 -8.40 -8.70
N ILE A 47 13.90 -9.60 -8.85
CA ILE A 47 12.50 -9.75 -9.31
C ILE A 47 11.55 -8.97 -8.40
N ARG A 48 11.62 -9.15 -7.07
CA ARG A 48 10.76 -8.46 -6.12
C ARG A 48 10.87 -6.93 -6.18
N ILE A 49 12.09 -6.43 -6.37
CA ILE A 49 12.31 -4.98 -6.49
C ILE A 49 11.74 -4.46 -7.80
N SER A 50 11.86 -5.24 -8.88
CA SER A 50 11.27 -4.93 -10.18
C SER A 50 9.74 -4.87 -10.12
N GLU A 51 9.11 -5.89 -9.54
CA GLU A 51 7.65 -5.94 -9.37
C GLU A 51 7.13 -4.74 -8.57
N ARG A 52 7.81 -4.40 -7.47
CA ARG A 52 7.48 -3.20 -6.69
C ARG A 52 7.61 -1.92 -7.51
N ALA A 53 8.68 -1.76 -8.29
CA ALA A 53 8.88 -0.59 -9.13
C ALA A 53 7.80 -0.50 -10.23
N MET A 54 7.47 -1.61 -10.88
CA MET A 54 6.39 -1.68 -11.87
C MET A 54 5.03 -1.30 -11.26
N ARG A 55 4.72 -1.77 -10.06
CA ARG A 55 3.51 -1.38 -9.35
C ARG A 55 3.46 0.12 -9.08
N GLN A 56 4.57 0.72 -8.64
CA GLN A 56 4.66 2.16 -8.45
C GLN A 56 4.40 2.94 -9.75
N VAL A 57 4.93 2.48 -10.87
CA VAL A 57 4.67 3.07 -12.19
C VAL A 57 3.18 2.97 -12.55
N ASN A 58 2.55 1.81 -12.34
CA ASN A 58 1.13 1.62 -12.59
C ASN A 58 0.26 2.53 -11.73
N ASP A 59 0.59 2.67 -10.44
CA ASP A 59 -0.13 3.58 -9.54
C ASP A 59 0.03 5.05 -9.95
N LEU A 60 1.21 5.45 -10.44
CA LEU A 60 1.43 6.79 -10.98
C LEU A 60 0.64 7.03 -12.27
N THR A 61 0.53 6.03 -13.13
CA THR A 61 -0.32 6.09 -14.32
C THR A 61 -1.80 6.24 -13.92
N LYS A 62 -2.25 5.53 -12.86
CA LYS A 62 -3.59 5.72 -12.31
C LYS A 62 -3.79 7.15 -11.79
N ILE A 63 -2.79 7.75 -11.11
CA ILE A 63 -2.89 9.15 -10.64
C ILE A 63 -3.10 10.11 -11.82
N ALA A 64 -2.34 9.97 -12.91
CA ALA A 64 -2.55 10.79 -14.11
C ALA A 64 -3.97 10.66 -14.66
N ARG A 65 -4.50 9.43 -14.71
CA ARG A 65 -5.88 9.14 -15.16
C ARG A 65 -6.97 9.66 -14.21
N LEU A 66 -6.67 9.88 -12.91
CA LEU A 66 -7.63 10.52 -11.98
C LEU A 66 -7.99 11.93 -12.43
N GLU A 67 -7.02 12.70 -12.95
CA GLU A 67 -7.21 14.06 -13.41
C GLU A 67 -8.10 14.12 -14.67
N GLU A 68 -8.11 13.04 -15.45
CA GLU A 68 -8.99 12.87 -16.62
C GLU A 68 -10.40 12.37 -16.26
N GLY A 69 -10.67 12.05 -14.99
CA GLY A 69 -11.98 11.57 -14.54
C GLY A 69 -12.36 10.18 -15.08
N LEU A 70 -11.39 9.35 -15.43
CA LEU A 70 -11.61 8.06 -16.11
C LEU A 70 -12.01 6.90 -15.17
N PHE A 71 -12.12 7.13 -13.87
CA PHE A 71 -12.54 6.09 -12.94
C PHE A 71 -14.00 6.26 -12.53
N THR A 72 -14.80 5.22 -12.76
CA THR A 72 -16.19 5.15 -12.29
C THR A 72 -16.21 4.71 -10.83
N LEU A 73 -17.13 5.31 -10.06
CA LEU A 73 -17.41 4.88 -8.69
C LEU A 73 -18.65 3.99 -8.72
N GLU A 74 -18.53 2.80 -8.13
CA GLU A 74 -19.56 1.77 -8.12
C GLU A 74 -19.62 1.09 -6.73
N PRO A 75 -20.66 0.29 -6.43
CA PRO A 75 -20.69 -0.52 -5.23
C PRO A 75 -19.62 -1.61 -5.27
N VAL A 76 -18.68 -1.58 -4.30
CA VAL A 76 -17.54 -2.49 -4.20
C VAL A 76 -17.60 -3.29 -2.91
N SER A 77 -17.34 -4.59 -2.99
CA SER A 77 -17.16 -5.46 -1.83
C SER A 77 -15.74 -5.29 -1.25
N ILE A 78 -15.65 -4.64 -0.09
CA ILE A 78 -14.37 -4.47 0.61
C ILE A 78 -13.75 -5.81 0.99
N ARG A 79 -14.58 -6.80 1.32
CA ARG A 79 -14.07 -8.14 1.61
C ARG A 79 -13.35 -8.73 0.41
N ALA A 80 -13.95 -8.71 -0.79
CA ALA A 80 -13.33 -9.23 -2.00
C ALA A 80 -12.01 -8.52 -2.30
N VAL A 81 -11.97 -7.17 -2.19
CA VAL A 81 -10.72 -6.42 -2.36
C VAL A 81 -9.64 -6.86 -1.37
N CYS A 82 -10.00 -7.05 -0.09
CA CYS A 82 -9.04 -7.48 0.93
C CYS A 82 -8.56 -8.92 0.70
N ASP A 83 -9.45 -9.83 0.30
CA ASP A 83 -9.11 -11.21 -0.03
C ASP A 83 -8.09 -11.26 -1.19
N ASP A 84 -8.27 -10.43 -2.23
CA ASP A 84 -7.34 -10.34 -3.36
C ASP A 84 -6.00 -9.68 -2.96
N VAL A 85 -6.02 -8.64 -2.12
CA VAL A 85 -4.79 -8.04 -1.59
C VAL A 85 -3.98 -9.06 -0.78
N ILE A 86 -4.66 -9.86 0.04
CA ILE A 86 -4.01 -10.90 0.85
C ILE A 86 -3.40 -11.96 -0.05
N SER A 87 -4.16 -12.47 -1.03
CA SER A 87 -3.69 -13.46 -1.99
C SER A 87 -2.43 -13.00 -2.73
N GLU A 88 -2.40 -11.73 -3.15
CA GLU A 88 -1.23 -11.15 -3.84
C GLU A 88 -0.03 -10.96 -2.92
N LEU A 89 -0.26 -10.65 -1.64
CA LEU A 89 0.81 -10.40 -0.66
C LEU A 89 1.28 -11.64 0.08
N GLU A 90 0.51 -12.74 0.09
CA GLU A 90 0.79 -13.94 0.88
C GLU A 90 2.20 -14.47 0.65
N GLN A 91 2.59 -14.67 -0.61
CA GLN A 91 3.92 -15.14 -0.95
C GLN A 91 5.01 -14.13 -0.53
N LEU A 92 4.73 -12.82 -0.67
CA LEU A 92 5.67 -11.77 -0.29
C LEU A 92 5.89 -11.72 1.22
N PHE A 93 4.84 -11.89 2.02
CA PHE A 93 4.92 -11.99 3.48
C PHE A 93 5.71 -13.23 3.89
N ALA A 94 5.41 -14.40 3.31
CA ALA A 94 6.11 -15.65 3.59
C ALA A 94 7.62 -15.57 3.29
N LEU A 95 7.99 -15.02 2.14
CA LEU A 95 9.40 -14.83 1.75
C LEU A 95 10.17 -13.86 2.67
N ASN A 96 9.48 -12.95 3.33
CA ASN A 96 10.06 -12.04 4.32
C ASN A 96 9.92 -12.56 5.76
N GLN A 97 9.47 -13.82 5.95
CA GLN A 97 9.22 -14.42 7.28
C GLN A 97 8.27 -13.55 8.12
N ARG A 98 7.26 -12.99 7.48
CA ARG A 98 6.22 -12.15 8.08
C ARG A 98 4.88 -12.83 7.97
N LYS A 99 3.92 -12.44 8.80
CA LYS A 99 2.55 -12.92 8.76
C LYS A 99 1.59 -11.75 8.67
N LEU A 100 0.50 -11.95 7.94
CA LEU A 100 -0.61 -11.03 7.85
C LEU A 100 -1.87 -11.77 8.28
N ARG A 101 -2.50 -11.33 9.37
CA ARG A 101 -3.77 -11.84 9.84
C ARG A 101 -4.89 -10.98 9.28
N PHE A 102 -5.96 -11.62 8.81
CA PHE A 102 -7.15 -10.95 8.34
C PHE A 102 -8.29 -11.15 9.34
N GLU A 103 -8.93 -10.05 9.74
CA GLU A 103 -10.09 -10.04 10.60
C GLU A 103 -11.25 -9.28 9.94
N TYR A 104 -12.34 -9.98 9.76
CA TYR A 104 -13.57 -9.39 9.25
C TYR A 104 -14.62 -9.32 10.37
N ARG A 105 -14.88 -8.12 10.87
CA ARG A 105 -15.75 -7.90 12.05
C ARG A 105 -17.13 -7.36 11.67
N ASN A 106 -17.63 -7.65 10.46
CA ASN A 106 -18.80 -6.96 9.94
C ASN A 106 -19.81 -7.80 9.19
N LYS A 107 -21.00 -7.18 8.97
CA LYS A 107 -21.97 -7.60 7.96
C LYS A 107 -21.43 -7.25 6.58
N ALA A 108 -21.69 -8.11 5.57
CA ALA A 108 -21.31 -7.85 4.19
C ALA A 108 -22.01 -6.58 3.68
N ARG A 109 -21.29 -5.46 3.64
CA ARG A 109 -21.77 -4.17 3.12
C ARG A 109 -20.85 -3.73 1.99
N LEU A 110 -21.43 -3.12 0.97
CA LEU A 110 -20.69 -2.52 -0.13
C LEU A 110 -20.32 -1.08 0.23
N VAL A 111 -19.23 -0.61 -0.34
CA VAL A 111 -18.86 0.82 -0.32
C VAL A 111 -19.02 1.41 -1.70
N ILE A 112 -19.19 2.73 -1.80
CA ILE A 112 -19.09 3.43 -3.08
C ILE A 112 -17.61 3.71 -3.33
N GLY A 113 -17.08 3.18 -4.44
CA GLY A 113 -15.69 3.36 -4.79
C GLY A 113 -15.31 2.76 -6.14
N ASN A 114 -14.02 2.67 -6.38
CA ASN A 114 -13.45 1.97 -7.52
C ASN A 114 -12.54 0.86 -7.00
N TYR A 115 -12.72 -0.34 -7.52
CA TYR A 115 -12.01 -1.54 -7.08
C TYR A 115 -10.49 -1.36 -7.11
N ASP A 116 -9.94 -0.92 -8.26
CA ASP A 116 -8.50 -0.81 -8.46
C ASP A 116 -7.84 0.25 -7.57
N LEU A 117 -8.55 1.34 -7.29
CA LEU A 117 -8.05 2.40 -6.41
C LEU A 117 -8.06 1.95 -4.95
N ILE A 118 -9.14 1.28 -4.50
CA ILE A 118 -9.25 0.74 -3.15
C ILE A 118 -8.19 -0.35 -2.94
N PHE A 119 -8.03 -1.25 -3.91
CA PHE A 119 -7.00 -2.27 -3.90
C PHE A 119 -5.60 -1.65 -3.70
N SER A 120 -5.25 -0.64 -4.51
CA SER A 120 -3.95 0.03 -4.41
C SER A 120 -3.74 0.68 -3.03
N VAL A 121 -4.78 1.29 -2.43
CA VAL A 121 -4.69 1.88 -1.07
C VAL A 121 -4.38 0.81 -0.03
N ILE A 122 -5.17 -0.27 0.00
CA ILE A 122 -5.03 -1.34 1.00
C ILE A 122 -3.68 -2.07 0.80
N TYR A 123 -3.32 -2.36 -0.44
CA TYR A 123 -2.04 -2.96 -0.78
C TYR A 123 -0.86 -2.13 -0.25
N ASN A 124 -0.86 -0.81 -0.47
CA ASN A 124 0.19 0.07 0.03
C ASN A 124 0.29 0.05 1.56
N PHE A 125 -0.82 -0.03 2.27
CA PHE A 125 -0.81 -0.14 3.73
C PHE A 125 -0.27 -1.48 4.20
N CYS A 126 -0.70 -2.60 3.60
CA CYS A 126 -0.20 -3.93 3.91
C CYS A 126 1.30 -4.09 3.57
N ALA A 127 1.74 -3.55 2.44
CA ALA A 127 3.15 -3.54 2.08
C ALA A 127 3.98 -2.73 3.09
N ASN A 128 3.47 -1.59 3.57
CA ASN A 128 4.11 -0.84 4.65
C ASN A 128 4.19 -1.66 5.93
N ALA A 129 3.09 -2.29 6.35
CA ALA A 129 3.06 -3.15 7.54
C ALA A 129 4.10 -4.28 7.45
N MET A 130 4.23 -4.92 6.29
CA MET A 130 5.25 -5.94 6.05
C MET A 130 6.68 -5.40 6.25
N TYR A 131 6.96 -4.19 5.76
CA TYR A 131 8.30 -3.61 5.85
C TYR A 131 8.66 -3.13 7.25
N TYR A 132 7.68 -2.63 8.01
CA TYR A 132 7.95 -2.00 9.32
C TYR A 132 7.77 -2.94 10.50
N SER A 133 6.95 -3.98 10.41
CA SER A 133 6.77 -4.98 11.47
C SER A 133 8.07 -5.74 11.77
N THR A 134 8.22 -6.20 12.99
CA THR A 134 9.31 -7.11 13.39
C THR A 134 9.02 -8.53 12.91
N VAL A 135 10.03 -9.41 12.84
CA VAL A 135 9.86 -10.81 12.36
C VAL A 135 8.92 -11.62 13.25
N GLU A 136 8.89 -11.29 14.54
CA GLU A 136 8.14 -12.05 15.55
C GLU A 136 6.67 -11.63 15.66
N THR A 137 6.28 -10.56 14.98
CA THR A 137 4.93 -10.00 15.08
C THR A 137 4.09 -10.26 13.85
N GLU A 138 2.80 -10.45 14.06
CA GLU A 138 1.83 -10.64 13.00
C GLU A 138 1.10 -9.33 12.71
N SER A 139 1.26 -8.78 11.49
CA SER A 139 0.47 -7.62 11.05
C SER A 139 -1.00 -8.00 10.91
N CYS A 140 -1.91 -7.05 11.12
CA CYS A 140 -3.34 -7.30 11.05
C CYS A 140 -4.01 -6.40 10.01
N LEU A 141 -4.81 -7.00 9.13
CA LEU A 141 -5.76 -6.31 8.26
C LEU A 141 -7.15 -6.51 8.84
N ILE A 142 -7.82 -5.44 9.25
CA ILE A 142 -9.08 -5.50 9.97
C ILE A 142 -10.12 -4.65 9.26
N ILE A 143 -11.28 -5.24 8.94
CA ILE A 143 -12.44 -4.50 8.44
C ILE A 143 -13.43 -4.31 9.60
N SER A 144 -13.85 -3.06 9.83
CA SER A 144 -14.82 -2.72 10.87
C SER A 144 -15.86 -1.73 10.40
N ASP A 145 -17.08 -1.85 10.92
CA ASP A 145 -18.24 -1.01 10.63
C ASP A 145 -18.38 0.16 11.62
N LYS A 146 -18.56 1.36 11.13
CA LYS A 146 -18.87 2.54 11.95
C LYS A 146 -20.05 3.30 11.35
N LYS A 147 -21.27 2.91 11.72
CA LYS A 147 -22.51 3.51 11.19
C LYS A 147 -22.55 3.44 9.65
N ASP A 148 -22.39 4.58 8.97
CA ASP A 148 -22.46 4.69 7.51
C ASP A 148 -21.08 4.63 6.84
N LYS A 149 -20.06 4.16 7.56
CA LYS A 149 -18.70 4.05 7.06
C LYS A 149 -18.13 2.68 7.34
N ILE A 150 -17.25 2.22 6.43
CA ILE A 150 -16.40 1.04 6.62
C ILE A 150 -14.98 1.53 6.82
N VAL A 151 -14.34 1.03 7.88
CA VAL A 151 -12.94 1.30 8.18
C VAL A 151 -12.14 0.05 7.86
N VAL A 152 -11.18 0.18 6.96
CA VAL A 152 -10.13 -0.82 6.73
C VAL A 152 -8.89 -0.34 7.47
N ASP A 153 -8.46 -1.10 8.45
CA ASP A 153 -7.32 -0.82 9.33
C ASP A 153 -6.20 -1.82 9.07
N VAL A 154 -5.01 -1.34 8.79
CA VAL A 154 -3.83 -2.16 8.66
C VAL A 154 -2.87 -1.80 9.81
N ARG A 155 -2.75 -2.73 10.75
CA ARG A 155 -1.94 -2.60 11.96
C ARG A 155 -0.59 -3.26 11.78
N ASP A 156 0.48 -2.51 11.97
CA ASP A 156 1.84 -3.02 12.11
C ASP A 156 2.31 -2.99 13.58
N PHE A 157 3.35 -3.76 13.88
CA PHE A 157 4.01 -3.82 15.17
C PHE A 157 5.49 -3.47 15.04
N GLY A 158 5.75 -2.42 14.28
CA GLY A 158 7.07 -1.84 14.06
C GLY A 158 7.35 -0.63 14.94
N PRO A 159 8.35 0.17 14.57
CA PRO A 159 8.61 1.46 15.21
C PRO A 159 7.40 2.38 15.04
N SER A 160 7.05 3.10 16.11
CA SER A 160 5.97 4.08 16.04
C SER A 160 6.26 5.16 15.00
N LEU A 161 5.23 5.54 14.25
CA LEU A 161 5.32 6.55 13.20
C LEU A 161 5.87 7.88 13.76
N PRO A 162 6.88 8.51 13.13
CA PRO A 162 7.40 9.80 13.56
C PRO A 162 6.31 10.86 13.59
N THR A 163 6.35 11.73 14.61
CA THR A 163 5.30 12.77 14.81
C THR A 163 5.17 13.70 13.61
N ALA A 164 6.27 14.01 12.91
CA ALA A 164 6.23 14.84 11.71
C ALA A 164 5.41 14.20 10.58
N VAL A 165 5.65 12.89 10.31
CA VAL A 165 4.90 12.13 9.29
C VAL A 165 3.42 12.01 9.67
N TRP A 166 3.14 11.70 10.93
CA TRP A 166 1.77 11.62 11.43
C TRP A 166 0.99 12.93 11.26
N ARG A 167 1.64 14.08 11.55
CA ARG A 167 1.03 15.41 11.33
C ARG A 167 0.74 15.68 9.86
N GLN A 168 1.65 15.27 8.96
CA GLN A 168 1.46 15.42 7.51
C GLN A 168 0.28 14.56 7.02
N ILE A 169 0.15 13.31 7.48
CA ILE A 169 -0.99 12.46 7.13
C ILE A 169 -2.29 13.11 7.59
N LYS A 170 -2.34 13.63 8.83
CA LYS A 170 -3.53 14.34 9.35
C LYS A 170 -3.88 15.60 8.59
N ALA A 171 -2.90 16.32 8.08
CA ALA A 171 -3.10 17.52 7.28
C ALA A 171 -3.50 17.22 5.82
N GLY A 172 -3.49 15.94 5.43
CA GLY A 172 -3.63 15.51 4.04
C GLY A 172 -2.31 15.63 3.28
N LEU A 173 -1.81 14.51 2.78
CA LEU A 173 -0.54 14.47 2.04
C LEU A 173 -0.70 15.19 0.69
N THR A 174 -0.09 16.35 0.55
CA THR A 174 -0.09 17.15 -0.69
C THR A 174 1.08 16.83 -1.62
N ALA A 175 2.14 16.21 -1.08
CA ALA A 175 3.33 15.79 -1.81
C ALA A 175 3.89 14.50 -1.21
N PRO A 176 4.68 13.72 -1.97
CA PRO A 176 5.42 12.59 -1.41
C PRO A 176 6.27 13.04 -0.22
N THR A 177 6.21 12.27 0.86
CA THR A 177 7.00 12.59 2.05
C THR A 177 8.43 12.12 1.83
N SER A 178 9.37 13.05 1.76
CA SER A 178 10.82 12.76 1.68
C SER A 178 11.40 12.14 2.98
N ILE A 179 10.56 11.83 3.95
CA ILE A 179 10.98 11.20 5.20
C ILE A 179 11.16 9.71 4.95
N SER A 180 12.34 9.38 4.47
CA SER A 180 12.80 8.00 4.38
C SER A 180 13.02 7.46 5.79
N MET A 181 12.07 6.70 6.32
CA MET A 181 12.22 5.99 7.58
C MET A 181 13.20 4.82 7.49
N ARG A 182 13.51 4.39 6.27
CA ARG A 182 14.51 3.35 5.95
C ARG A 182 15.11 3.59 4.56
N PRO A 183 16.35 3.14 4.30
CA PRO A 183 16.89 3.10 2.95
C PRO A 183 15.95 2.33 2.01
N GLY A 184 15.50 2.95 0.92
CA GLY A 184 14.59 2.35 -0.06
C GLY A 184 13.10 2.56 0.20
N SER A 185 12.68 3.31 1.23
CA SER A 185 11.28 3.78 1.36
C SER A 185 11.17 5.19 0.79
N SER A 186 10.34 5.35 -0.23
CA SER A 186 10.19 6.60 -0.97
C SER A 186 9.11 7.55 -0.43
N GLY A 187 8.28 7.08 0.52
CA GLY A 187 7.08 7.83 0.94
C GLY A 187 5.99 7.91 -0.12
N LEU A 188 6.26 7.42 -1.33
CA LEU A 188 5.34 7.46 -2.47
C LEU A 188 4.06 6.66 -2.22
N GLY A 189 4.14 5.51 -1.56
CA GLY A 189 2.98 4.65 -1.30
C GLY A 189 1.88 5.34 -0.48
N LEU A 190 2.24 6.10 0.56
CA LEU A 190 1.28 6.87 1.35
C LEU A 190 0.71 8.06 0.57
N TYR A 191 1.52 8.71 -0.25
CA TYR A 191 1.06 9.78 -1.14
C TYR A 191 0.04 9.25 -2.16
N ILE A 192 0.33 8.11 -2.81
CA ILE A 192 -0.58 7.43 -3.74
C ILE A 192 -1.90 7.09 -3.03
N ALA A 193 -1.82 6.45 -1.87
CA ALA A 193 -2.99 6.10 -1.06
C ALA A 193 -3.84 7.34 -0.72
N SER A 194 -3.21 8.45 -0.36
CA SER A 194 -3.90 9.72 -0.07
C SER A 194 -4.59 10.31 -1.31
N LYS A 195 -3.95 10.26 -2.48
CA LYS A 195 -4.54 10.72 -3.75
C LYS A 195 -5.75 9.89 -4.15
N PHE A 196 -5.64 8.55 -4.08
CA PHE A 196 -6.75 7.65 -4.40
C PHE A 196 -7.90 7.80 -3.42
N ALA A 197 -7.62 7.88 -2.12
CA ALA A 197 -8.64 8.09 -1.11
C ALA A 197 -9.39 9.42 -1.33
N LYS A 198 -8.68 10.50 -1.65
CA LYS A 198 -9.32 11.78 -1.98
C LYS A 198 -10.27 11.66 -3.17
N TYR A 199 -9.89 10.96 -4.24
CA TYR A 199 -10.77 10.72 -5.39
C TYR A 199 -12.00 9.88 -5.02
N LEU A 200 -11.82 8.91 -4.14
CA LEU A 200 -12.89 8.05 -3.63
C LEU A 200 -13.81 8.74 -2.60
N ASN A 201 -13.60 10.02 -2.29
CA ASN A 201 -14.23 10.71 -1.16
C ASN A 201 -14.06 9.94 0.17
N ALA A 202 -12.93 9.24 0.31
CA ALA A 202 -12.52 8.50 1.49
C ALA A 202 -11.47 9.28 2.29
N GLU A 203 -11.32 8.92 3.56
CA GLU A 203 -10.33 9.51 4.45
C GLU A 203 -9.20 8.52 4.71
N VAL A 204 -7.95 8.97 4.59
CA VAL A 204 -6.77 8.25 5.08
C VAL A 204 -6.37 8.81 6.42
N SER A 205 -6.19 7.93 7.40
CA SER A 205 -5.70 8.32 8.72
C SER A 205 -4.61 7.38 9.22
N ALA A 206 -3.89 7.81 10.25
CA ALA A 206 -2.92 6.99 10.94
C ALA A 206 -3.09 7.13 12.45
N VAL A 207 -3.09 6.01 13.13
CA VAL A 207 -3.12 5.92 14.59
C VAL A 207 -1.76 5.45 15.08
N ARG A 208 -1.14 6.23 15.95
CA ARG A 208 0.13 5.86 16.57
C ARG A 208 -0.16 5.03 17.81
N HIS A 209 0.50 3.89 17.91
CA HIS A 209 0.49 3.05 19.10
C HIS A 209 1.87 3.06 19.75
N ARG A 210 1.95 2.57 20.96
CA ARG A 210 3.23 2.45 21.68
C ARG A 210 4.19 1.47 20.97
N ASP A 211 3.62 0.47 20.33
CA ASP A 211 4.28 -0.69 19.72
C ASP A 211 3.99 -0.81 18.23
N GLY A 212 3.82 0.31 17.51
CA GLY A 212 3.63 0.35 16.05
C GLY A 212 2.63 1.39 15.56
N THR A 213 2.05 1.15 14.39
CA THR A 213 1.15 2.07 13.70
C THR A 213 -0.05 1.35 13.08
N SER A 214 -1.21 1.99 13.06
CA SER A 214 -2.33 1.61 12.21
C SER A 214 -2.50 2.63 11.10
N PHE A 215 -2.56 2.17 9.85
CA PHE A 215 -3.02 2.96 8.72
C PHE A 215 -4.45 2.59 8.39
N GLN A 216 -5.30 3.59 8.23
CA GLN A 216 -6.73 3.38 8.03
C GLN A 216 -7.21 4.09 6.77
N VAL A 217 -8.07 3.42 6.00
CA VAL A 217 -8.93 4.06 5.00
C VAL A 217 -10.37 3.94 5.43
N ILE A 218 -11.09 5.07 5.40
CA ILE A 218 -12.47 5.19 5.85
C ILE A 218 -13.34 5.50 4.63
N LEU A 219 -14.18 4.53 4.26
CA LEU A 219 -14.99 4.54 3.05
C LEU A 219 -16.47 4.71 3.40
N SER A 220 -17.23 5.39 2.55
CA SER A 220 -18.68 5.53 2.71
C SER A 220 -19.40 4.27 2.24
N VAL A 221 -20.37 3.81 3.02
CA VAL A 221 -21.20 2.66 2.68
C VAL A 221 -22.07 2.99 1.47
N SER A 222 -22.24 2.01 0.58
CA SER A 222 -23.25 2.08 -0.48
C SER A 222 -24.63 1.83 0.13
N HIS A 223 -25.59 2.71 -0.16
CA HIS A 223 -26.99 2.52 0.19
C HIS A 223 -27.76 1.68 -0.84
N GLN A 224 -27.09 1.22 -1.91
CA GLN A 224 -27.70 0.27 -2.85
C GLN A 224 -27.84 -1.09 -2.16
N ALA A 225 -29.04 -1.63 -2.15
CA ALA A 225 -29.30 -2.97 -1.64
C ALA A 225 -28.50 -3.99 -2.47
N ILE A 226 -27.82 -4.92 -1.80
CA ILE A 226 -27.30 -6.11 -2.44
C ILE A 226 -28.56 -6.89 -2.89
N LEU A 227 -28.80 -6.93 -4.20
CA LEU A 227 -29.80 -7.86 -4.71
C LEU A 227 -29.33 -9.26 -4.30
N PRO A 228 -30.17 -10.06 -3.63
CA PRO A 228 -29.82 -11.43 -3.32
C PRO A 228 -29.52 -12.13 -4.64
N MET A 229 -28.30 -12.64 -4.81
CA MET A 229 -28.03 -13.57 -5.89
C MET A 229 -28.89 -14.80 -5.61
N PHE A 230 -29.80 -15.08 -6.52
CA PHE A 230 -30.56 -16.33 -6.48
C PHE A 230 -29.56 -17.48 -6.57
N ASP A 231 -29.61 -18.37 -5.56
CA ASP A 231 -28.91 -19.66 -5.56
C ASP A 231 -29.39 -20.53 -6.72
#